data_58e7f2c5b9ea0a2ca634db69f47286b7
#
_entry.id   58e7f2c5b9ea0a2ca634db69f47286b7
#
_cell.length_a   1.000
_cell.length_b   1.000
_cell.length_c   1.000
_cell.angle_alpha   90.00
_cell.angle_beta   90.00
_cell.angle_gamma   90.00
#
_symmetry.space_group_name_H-M   'P 1'
#
loop_
_entity.id
_entity.type
_entity.pdbx_description
1 polymer ?
#
loop_
_entity_poly.entity_id
_entity_poly.type
_entity_poly.pdbx_seq_one_letter_code
_entity_poly.pdbx_strand_id
1 'polypeptide(L)'
;MTAGFFDPASPDAITIARLGWTMFVAAAVILAALTWLTLRALRPGRRAVRARWWIVAGGLAFPVLGLTALLAWSAVATARLSPQTSLTPLRIAVTGHMWWWQVRYTDPATGREIALANELHIPVGRPVWLALGAGDVIHAFWVPALGGKIDMIPGRMHGLRVQAQRAGTYRGQCAEYCGEQHARMALDVVARPPAEFDAWLAAQAWPAAPPAHAQLARGQAVFLAQRCQACHAVRGVTPEVRGATLGPDLTHVGSRRTIAAGTLPTHAAALAGWLADPQAHKPGARMPATRALDGADLRALAAWLESLK
;
A
#
# COMPACT_ATOMS: atom_id res chain seq x y z
N MET A 1 -5.35 -12.77 -9.06
CA MET A 1 -3.88 -12.55 -9.11
C MET A 1 -3.64 -11.10 -8.69
N THR A 2 -2.79 -10.86 -7.71
CA THR A 2 -2.45 -9.50 -7.29
C THR A 2 -1.54 -8.90 -8.36
N ALA A 3 -2.00 -7.82 -9.02
CA ALA A 3 -1.20 -7.06 -9.98
C ALA A 3 0.08 -6.55 -9.28
N GLY A 4 1.23 -6.76 -9.88
CA GLY A 4 2.54 -6.40 -9.36
C GLY A 4 3.40 -5.71 -10.41
N PHE A 5 4.72 -5.69 -10.20
CA PHE A 5 5.68 -5.11 -11.13
C PHE A 5 5.56 -5.64 -12.57
N PHE A 6 5.23 -6.93 -12.73
CA PHE A 6 5.07 -7.58 -14.04
C PHE A 6 3.69 -7.33 -14.70
N ASP A 7 2.74 -6.72 -13.99
CA ASP A 7 1.42 -6.32 -14.52
C ASP A 7 1.15 -4.85 -14.19
N PRO A 8 1.87 -3.91 -14.85
CA PRO A 8 1.73 -2.50 -14.58
C PRO A 8 0.33 -2.01 -15.00
N ALA A 9 -0.30 -1.22 -14.13
CA ALA A 9 -1.67 -0.74 -14.30
C ALA A 9 -1.77 0.80 -14.29
N SER A 10 -0.63 1.50 -14.44
CA SER A 10 -0.56 2.95 -14.52
C SER A 10 0.48 3.38 -15.57
N PRO A 11 0.42 4.62 -16.08
CA PRO A 11 1.45 5.15 -17.00
C PRO A 11 2.85 5.13 -16.37
N ASP A 12 2.94 5.46 -15.08
CA ASP A 12 4.20 5.51 -14.34
C ASP A 12 4.79 4.10 -14.16
N ALA A 13 3.97 3.13 -13.75
CA ALA A 13 4.40 1.73 -13.62
C ALA A 13 4.81 1.13 -14.98
N ILE A 14 4.13 1.46 -16.07
CA ILE A 14 4.49 1.04 -17.44
C ILE A 14 5.89 1.59 -17.80
N THR A 15 6.17 2.85 -17.49
CA THR A 15 7.47 3.48 -17.75
C THR A 15 8.58 2.79 -16.96
N ILE A 16 8.35 2.54 -15.67
CA ILE A 16 9.29 1.82 -14.79
C ILE A 16 9.53 0.39 -15.30
N ALA A 17 8.46 -0.33 -15.66
CA ALA A 17 8.56 -1.69 -16.16
C ALA A 17 9.34 -1.77 -17.48
N ARG A 18 9.12 -0.82 -18.42
CA ARG A 18 9.89 -0.75 -19.67
C ARG A 18 11.39 -0.55 -19.41
N LEU A 19 11.74 0.37 -18.51
CA LEU A 19 13.12 0.58 -18.12
C LEU A 19 13.73 -0.70 -17.52
N GLY A 20 13.03 -1.31 -16.56
CA GLY A 20 13.47 -2.54 -15.91
C GLY A 20 13.67 -3.70 -16.88
N TRP A 21 12.70 -3.94 -17.79
CA TRP A 21 12.84 -4.98 -18.81
C TRP A 21 13.99 -4.74 -19.77
N THR A 22 14.20 -3.48 -20.21
CA THR A 22 15.35 -3.15 -21.07
C THR A 22 16.68 -3.42 -20.38
N MET A 23 16.79 -3.04 -19.11
CA MET A 23 18.01 -3.33 -18.30
C MET A 23 18.20 -4.84 -18.13
N PHE A 24 17.12 -5.58 -17.84
CA PHE A 24 17.20 -7.03 -17.65
C PHE A 24 17.63 -7.76 -18.93
N VAL A 25 17.06 -7.41 -20.08
CA VAL A 25 17.43 -8.00 -21.37
C VAL A 25 18.87 -7.65 -21.73
N ALA A 26 19.28 -6.38 -21.56
CA ALA A 26 20.66 -5.95 -21.80
C ALA A 26 21.66 -6.73 -20.92
N ALA A 27 21.37 -6.87 -19.62
CA ALA A 27 22.19 -7.64 -18.69
C ALA A 27 22.28 -9.12 -19.09
N ALA A 28 21.17 -9.72 -19.49
CA ALA A 28 21.16 -11.12 -19.96
C ALA A 28 22.01 -11.33 -21.21
N VAL A 29 21.93 -10.42 -22.18
CA VAL A 29 22.75 -10.46 -23.40
C VAL A 29 24.25 -10.29 -23.06
N ILE A 30 24.59 -9.34 -22.19
CA ILE A 30 25.97 -9.13 -21.74
C ILE A 30 26.51 -10.37 -21.03
N LEU A 31 25.72 -10.93 -20.11
CA LEU A 31 26.10 -12.16 -19.38
C LEU A 31 26.33 -13.32 -20.34
N ALA A 32 25.43 -13.53 -21.30
CA ALA A 32 25.58 -14.60 -22.31
C ALA A 32 26.83 -14.40 -23.18
N ALA A 33 27.10 -13.15 -23.59
CA ALA A 33 28.30 -12.82 -24.37
C ALA A 33 29.58 -13.07 -23.57
N LEU A 34 29.64 -12.62 -22.31
CA LEU A 34 30.78 -12.84 -21.44
C LEU A 34 31.00 -14.33 -21.13
N THR A 35 29.96 -15.06 -20.87
CA THR A 35 30.00 -16.53 -20.67
C THR A 35 30.53 -17.23 -21.91
N TRP A 36 30.03 -16.87 -23.09
CA TRP A 36 30.53 -17.41 -24.36
C TRP A 36 32.00 -17.10 -24.58
N LEU A 37 32.44 -15.85 -24.35
CA LEU A 37 33.83 -15.45 -24.48
C LEU A 37 34.75 -16.22 -23.52
N THR A 38 34.30 -16.41 -22.27
CA THR A 38 35.03 -17.17 -21.26
C THR A 38 35.18 -18.65 -21.69
N LEU A 39 34.08 -19.30 -22.10
CA LEU A 39 34.14 -20.68 -22.58
C LEU A 39 35.01 -20.84 -23.81
N ARG A 40 34.98 -19.85 -24.71
CA ARG A 40 35.89 -19.83 -25.89
C ARG A 40 37.36 -19.66 -25.51
N ALA A 41 37.62 -18.85 -24.49
CA ALA A 41 39.02 -18.63 -24.03
C ALA A 41 39.62 -19.86 -23.33
N LEU A 42 38.77 -20.73 -22.76
CA LEU A 42 39.21 -21.99 -22.12
C LEU A 42 39.52 -23.11 -23.11
N ARG A 43 39.18 -22.96 -24.40
CA ARG A 43 39.47 -23.97 -25.42
C ARG A 43 40.91 -23.96 -25.81
N PRO A 44 41.59 -25.12 -26.02
CA PRO A 44 42.97 -25.19 -26.51
C PRO A 44 43.06 -24.63 -27.92
N GLY A 45 44.26 -24.09 -28.31
CA GLY A 45 44.48 -23.51 -29.64
C GLY A 45 44.27 -22.00 -29.72
N ARG A 46 44.82 -21.26 -28.74
CA ARG A 46 44.70 -19.78 -28.63
C ARG A 46 45.21 -19.04 -29.85
N ARG A 47 44.37 -18.25 -30.50
CA ARG A 47 44.78 -17.23 -31.46
C ARG A 47 45.27 -16.01 -30.69
N ALA A 48 46.38 -15.38 -31.17
CA ALA A 48 46.85 -14.13 -30.64
C ALA A 48 45.73 -13.08 -30.78
N VAL A 49 45.30 -12.52 -29.66
CA VAL A 49 44.30 -11.45 -29.64
C VAL A 49 45.03 -10.10 -29.44
N ARG A 50 44.54 -9.08 -30.10
CA ARG A 50 45.03 -7.71 -29.87
C ARG A 50 44.45 -7.17 -28.56
N ALA A 51 45.15 -7.43 -27.44
CA ALA A 51 44.68 -7.09 -26.09
C ALA A 51 44.23 -5.63 -25.97
N ARG A 52 44.95 -4.69 -26.62
CA ARG A 52 44.59 -3.27 -26.61
C ARG A 52 43.16 -3.01 -27.11
N TRP A 53 42.70 -3.68 -28.17
CA TRP A 53 41.36 -3.53 -28.71
C TRP A 53 40.31 -4.06 -27.74
N TRP A 54 40.55 -5.21 -27.12
CA TRP A 54 39.61 -5.78 -26.13
C TRP A 54 39.50 -4.91 -24.88
N ILE A 55 40.64 -4.36 -24.40
CA ILE A 55 40.66 -3.47 -23.24
C ILE A 55 39.97 -2.14 -23.56
N VAL A 56 40.30 -1.49 -24.69
CA VAL A 56 39.75 -0.17 -25.01
C VAL A 56 38.31 -0.25 -25.49
N ALA A 57 38.00 -1.13 -26.43
CA ALA A 57 36.62 -1.22 -26.96
C ALA A 57 35.66 -1.93 -26.01
N GLY A 58 36.04 -3.09 -25.47
CA GLY A 58 35.18 -3.91 -24.60
C GLY A 58 35.18 -3.48 -23.14
N GLY A 59 36.37 -3.11 -22.61
CA GLY A 59 36.54 -2.77 -21.20
C GLY A 59 36.34 -1.29 -20.86
N LEU A 60 36.46 -0.39 -21.82
CA LEU A 60 36.30 1.05 -21.59
C LEU A 60 35.19 1.68 -22.43
N ALA A 61 35.26 1.61 -23.76
CA ALA A 61 34.29 2.33 -24.62
C ALA A 61 32.88 1.77 -24.49
N PHE A 62 32.70 0.46 -24.53
CA PHE A 62 31.41 -0.17 -24.42
C PHE A 62 30.69 0.15 -23.07
N PRO A 63 31.31 -0.03 -21.88
CA PRO A 63 30.66 0.35 -20.62
C PRO A 63 30.36 1.84 -20.53
N VAL A 64 31.31 2.73 -20.92
CA VAL A 64 31.10 4.17 -20.84
C VAL A 64 29.93 4.62 -21.72
N LEU A 65 29.90 4.21 -22.99
CA LEU A 65 28.85 4.58 -23.91
C LEU A 65 27.50 3.97 -23.50
N GLY A 66 27.50 2.70 -23.10
CA GLY A 66 26.28 2.01 -22.64
C GLY A 66 25.68 2.64 -21.39
N LEU A 67 26.51 2.94 -20.39
CA LEU A 67 26.04 3.59 -19.16
C LEU A 67 25.60 5.04 -19.40
N THR A 68 26.32 5.78 -20.27
CA THR A 68 25.92 7.16 -20.63
C THR A 68 24.56 7.17 -21.35
N ALA A 69 24.33 6.26 -22.29
CA ALA A 69 23.08 6.13 -22.99
C ALA A 69 21.93 5.75 -22.03
N LEU A 70 22.17 4.79 -21.12
CA LEU A 70 21.22 4.39 -20.10
C LEU A 70 20.90 5.55 -19.15
N LEU A 71 21.93 6.29 -18.69
CA LEU A 71 21.74 7.46 -17.83
C LEU A 71 20.89 8.53 -18.52
N ALA A 72 21.20 8.90 -19.75
CA ALA A 72 20.44 9.87 -20.52
C ALA A 72 18.96 9.46 -20.69
N TRP A 73 18.72 8.20 -21.06
CA TRP A 73 17.37 7.67 -21.20
C TRP A 73 16.62 7.62 -19.87
N SER A 74 17.26 7.13 -18.79
CA SER A 74 16.63 7.07 -17.47
C SER A 74 16.31 8.45 -16.91
N ALA A 75 17.19 9.45 -17.13
CA ALA A 75 16.93 10.83 -16.75
C ALA A 75 15.70 11.41 -17.44
N VAL A 76 15.55 11.20 -18.76
CA VAL A 76 14.35 11.62 -19.51
C VAL A 76 13.10 10.88 -19.02
N ALA A 77 13.20 9.57 -18.75
CA ALA A 77 12.08 8.79 -18.24
C ALA A 77 11.66 9.28 -16.84
N THR A 78 12.62 9.51 -15.94
CA THR A 78 12.37 10.00 -14.57
C THR A 78 11.77 11.39 -14.56
N ALA A 79 12.21 12.29 -15.46
CA ALA A 79 11.63 13.62 -15.57
C ALA A 79 10.12 13.60 -15.90
N ARG A 80 9.65 12.55 -16.57
CA ARG A 80 8.22 12.34 -16.86
C ARG A 80 7.42 11.79 -15.66
N LEU A 81 8.10 11.12 -14.73
CA LEU A 81 7.50 10.59 -13.48
C LEU A 81 7.45 11.65 -12.38
N SER A 82 8.13 12.79 -12.54
CA SER A 82 8.16 13.86 -11.54
C SER A 82 6.75 14.37 -11.25
N PRO A 83 6.41 14.63 -9.99
CA PRO A 83 5.09 15.05 -9.60
C PRO A 83 4.75 16.37 -10.30
N GLN A 84 3.91 16.29 -11.31
CA GLN A 84 3.32 17.48 -11.88
C GLN A 84 2.36 18.04 -10.82
N THR A 85 2.61 19.28 -10.46
CA THR A 85 1.92 20.10 -9.48
C THR A 85 0.45 19.71 -9.24
N SER A 86 0.09 19.66 -8.01
CA SER A 86 -1.16 19.56 -7.26
C SER A 86 -2.48 20.06 -7.87
N LEU A 87 -2.65 20.07 -9.17
CA LEU A 87 -3.91 20.44 -9.85
C LEU A 87 -4.94 19.31 -9.89
N THR A 88 -4.64 18.17 -9.23
CA THR A 88 -5.60 17.07 -9.12
C THR A 88 -6.67 17.43 -8.10
N PRO A 89 -7.95 17.39 -8.47
CA PRO A 89 -9.05 17.78 -7.57
C PRO A 89 -9.24 16.81 -6.41
N LEU A 90 -8.83 15.53 -6.55
CA LEU A 90 -8.93 14.53 -5.50
C LEU A 90 -7.60 14.42 -4.75
N ARG A 91 -7.63 14.82 -3.48
CA ARG A 91 -6.50 14.68 -2.54
C ARG A 91 -6.88 13.71 -1.45
N ILE A 92 -5.97 12.78 -1.14
CA ILE A 92 -6.15 11.78 -0.10
C ILE A 92 -4.90 11.81 0.77
N ALA A 93 -5.09 11.93 2.08
CA ALA A 93 -3.97 11.82 3.02
C ALA A 93 -3.78 10.36 3.43
N VAL A 94 -2.53 9.90 3.42
CA VAL A 94 -2.16 8.57 3.91
C VAL A 94 -1.07 8.73 4.94
N THR A 95 -1.32 8.22 6.15
CA THR A 95 -0.34 8.25 7.24
C THR A 95 0.03 6.83 7.63
N GLY A 96 1.35 6.53 7.59
CA GLY A 96 1.89 5.26 8.09
C GLY A 96 2.02 5.30 9.61
N HIS A 97 1.59 4.23 10.27
CA HIS A 97 1.79 3.96 11.69
C HIS A 97 2.35 2.54 11.85
N MET A 98 2.98 2.23 12.95
CA MET A 98 3.42 0.85 13.28
C MET A 98 2.21 -0.01 13.70
N TRP A 99 1.71 -0.93 12.89
CA TRP A 99 2.04 -1.27 11.49
C TRP A 99 0.74 -1.33 10.71
N TRP A 100 0.19 -0.16 10.40
CA TRP A 100 -1.07 0.02 9.67
C TRP A 100 -1.08 1.35 8.93
N TRP A 101 -2.03 1.51 7.98
CA TRP A 101 -2.17 2.70 7.16
C TRP A 101 -3.47 3.42 7.51
N GLN A 102 -3.37 4.67 7.92
CA GLN A 102 -4.52 5.56 8.01
C GLN A 102 -4.73 6.25 6.67
N VAL A 103 -5.97 6.23 6.17
CA VAL A 103 -6.35 6.88 4.92
C VAL A 103 -7.46 7.87 5.21
N ARG A 104 -7.32 9.10 4.75
CA ARG A 104 -8.29 10.17 4.98
C ARG A 104 -8.69 10.82 3.69
N TYR A 105 -10.00 10.87 3.46
CA TYR A 105 -10.64 11.62 2.39
C TYR A 105 -11.30 12.86 2.96
N THR A 106 -11.50 13.87 2.12
CA THR A 106 -12.39 14.98 2.42
C THR A 106 -13.70 14.75 1.67
N ASP A 107 -14.81 14.71 2.38
CA ASP A 107 -16.14 14.65 1.79
C ASP A 107 -16.38 15.93 0.95
N PRO A 108 -16.61 15.82 -0.36
CA PRO A 108 -16.76 16.98 -1.21
C PRO A 108 -18.03 17.78 -0.93
N ALA A 109 -19.06 17.16 -0.32
CA ALA A 109 -20.33 17.82 -0.02
C ALA A 109 -20.28 18.62 1.29
N THR A 110 -19.58 18.14 2.30
CA THR A 110 -19.60 18.72 3.65
C THR A 110 -18.26 19.26 4.11
N GLY A 111 -17.16 18.95 3.40
CA GLY A 111 -15.79 19.26 3.83
C GLY A 111 -15.32 18.43 5.03
N ARG A 112 -16.12 17.46 5.52
CA ARG A 112 -15.77 16.61 6.66
C ARG A 112 -14.73 15.57 6.27
N GLU A 113 -13.93 15.18 7.25
CA GLU A 113 -12.96 14.11 7.08
C GLU A 113 -13.63 12.73 7.19
N ILE A 114 -13.33 11.86 6.24
CA ILE A 114 -13.72 10.45 6.22
C ILE A 114 -12.46 9.63 6.43
N ALA A 115 -12.35 8.99 7.58
CA ALA A 115 -11.19 8.18 7.95
C ALA A 115 -11.45 6.69 7.66
N LEU A 116 -10.47 6.06 7.02
CA LEU A 116 -10.41 4.62 6.74
C LEU A 116 -9.05 4.05 7.18
N ALA A 117 -8.90 2.75 7.06
CA ALA A 117 -7.62 2.10 7.33
C ALA A 117 -7.35 0.92 6.42
N ASN A 118 -6.08 0.81 5.99
CA ASN A 118 -5.51 -0.30 5.22
C ASN A 118 -6.14 -0.55 3.84
N GLU A 119 -7.09 0.28 3.43
CA GLU A 119 -7.65 0.33 2.09
C GLU A 119 -7.65 1.75 1.57
N LEU A 120 -7.22 1.92 0.32
CA LEU A 120 -7.24 3.16 -0.43
C LEU A 120 -8.09 2.96 -1.68
N HIS A 121 -9.19 3.68 -1.81
CA HIS A 121 -10.03 3.62 -3.01
C HIS A 121 -9.75 4.82 -3.92
N ILE A 122 -9.63 4.56 -5.22
CA ILE A 122 -9.36 5.59 -6.22
C ILE A 122 -10.23 5.40 -7.46
N PRO A 123 -10.59 6.48 -8.17
CA PRO A 123 -11.29 6.36 -9.45
C PRO A 123 -10.34 5.96 -10.58
N VAL A 124 -10.79 5.07 -11.46
CA VAL A 124 -10.06 4.69 -12.68
C VAL A 124 -9.94 5.88 -13.62
N GLY A 125 -8.80 6.03 -14.28
CA GLY A 125 -8.56 7.06 -15.30
C GLY A 125 -8.33 8.48 -14.76
N ARG A 126 -8.69 8.76 -13.49
CA ARG A 126 -8.49 10.07 -12.86
C ARG A 126 -7.23 10.07 -12.01
N PRO A 127 -6.33 11.04 -12.16
CA PRO A 127 -5.17 11.17 -11.29
C PRO A 127 -5.61 11.58 -9.88
N VAL A 128 -4.94 11.00 -8.88
CA VAL A 128 -5.15 11.26 -7.46
C VAL A 128 -3.84 11.75 -6.87
N TRP A 129 -3.92 12.75 -5.99
CA TRP A 129 -2.79 13.23 -5.24
C TRP A 129 -2.81 12.65 -3.83
N LEU A 130 -1.79 11.86 -3.50
CA LEU A 130 -1.59 11.32 -2.16
C LEU A 130 -0.67 12.24 -1.37
N ALA A 131 -1.15 12.74 -0.23
CA ALA A 131 -0.33 13.41 0.78
C ALA A 131 0.15 12.35 1.77
N LEU A 132 1.45 12.05 1.75
CA LEU A 132 2.07 10.93 2.44
C LEU A 132 2.85 11.42 3.66
N GLY A 133 2.51 10.94 4.85
CA GLY A 133 3.18 11.27 6.10
C GLY A 133 3.33 10.05 7.02
N ALA A 134 4.20 10.14 8.02
CA ALA A 134 4.39 9.11 9.05
C ALA A 134 4.07 9.67 10.43
N GLY A 135 3.37 8.87 11.24
CA GLY A 135 2.96 9.24 12.60
C GLY A 135 3.96 8.81 13.68
N ASP A 136 4.93 7.97 13.34
CA ASP A 136 5.88 7.40 14.31
C ASP A 136 7.29 7.24 13.73
N VAL A 137 7.58 6.17 12.99
CA VAL A 137 8.88 5.90 12.36
C VAL A 137 8.81 6.14 10.85
N ILE A 138 9.94 6.01 10.15
CA ILE A 138 9.95 6.07 8.68
C ILE A 138 9.22 4.83 8.14
N HIS A 139 8.35 5.07 7.15
CA HIS A 139 7.70 4.07 6.32
C HIS A 139 7.95 4.41 4.84
N ALA A 140 7.59 3.55 3.91
CA ALA A 140 7.49 3.92 2.50
C ALA A 140 6.19 3.38 1.89
N PHE A 141 5.47 4.26 1.21
CA PHE A 141 4.28 3.88 0.46
C PHE A 141 4.69 3.34 -0.91
N TRP A 142 4.29 2.12 -1.22
CA TRP A 142 4.59 1.49 -2.50
C TRP A 142 3.47 0.58 -2.97
N VAL A 143 2.99 0.82 -4.18
CA VAL A 143 2.05 -0.02 -4.91
C VAL A 143 2.69 -0.35 -6.26
N PRO A 144 3.41 -1.49 -6.40
CA PRO A 144 4.24 -1.79 -7.57
C PRO A 144 3.53 -1.68 -8.91
N ALA A 145 2.26 -2.06 -8.95
CA ALA A 145 1.43 -1.96 -10.17
C ALA A 145 1.06 -0.52 -10.56
N LEU A 146 1.17 0.42 -9.64
CA LEU A 146 0.73 1.82 -9.83
C LEU A 146 1.88 2.83 -9.87
N GLY A 147 3.11 2.44 -9.50
CA GLY A 147 4.24 3.36 -9.59
C GLY A 147 5.41 3.03 -8.69
N GLY A 148 6.32 4.01 -8.54
CA GLY A 148 7.45 3.95 -7.63
C GLY A 148 7.05 4.11 -6.17
N LYS A 149 8.02 3.95 -5.25
CA LYS A 149 7.86 4.17 -3.82
C LYS A 149 8.18 5.62 -3.43
N ILE A 150 7.58 6.06 -2.33
CA ILE A 150 7.93 7.32 -1.66
C ILE A 150 8.12 7.04 -0.17
N ASP A 151 9.26 7.48 0.37
CA ASP A 151 9.56 7.39 1.79
C ASP A 151 8.72 8.41 2.56
N MET A 152 8.16 7.98 3.69
CA MET A 152 7.28 8.75 4.56
C MET A 152 8.04 9.05 5.86
N ILE A 153 8.61 10.25 5.94
CA ILE A 153 9.49 10.67 7.05
C ILE A 153 8.65 11.40 8.09
N PRO A 154 8.76 11.06 9.39
CA PRO A 154 8.09 11.80 10.45
C PRO A 154 8.37 13.30 10.39
N GLY A 155 7.33 14.12 10.56
CA GLY A 155 7.42 15.58 10.49
C GLY A 155 7.53 16.16 9.07
N ARG A 156 7.51 15.31 8.02
CA ARG A 156 7.50 15.75 6.61
C ARG A 156 6.28 15.22 5.89
N MET A 157 5.77 16.01 4.95
CA MET A 157 4.69 15.62 4.05
C MET A 157 5.23 15.49 2.63
N HIS A 158 5.10 14.31 2.04
CA HIS A 158 5.49 14.06 0.67
C HIS A 158 4.26 13.90 -0.22
N GLY A 159 4.41 14.20 -1.50
CA GLY A 159 3.34 14.06 -2.46
C GLY A 159 3.63 12.97 -3.49
N LEU A 160 2.63 12.15 -3.81
CA LEU A 160 2.69 11.15 -4.86
C LEU A 160 1.44 11.24 -5.73
N ARG A 161 1.62 11.37 -7.03
CA ARG A 161 0.52 11.23 -7.99
C ARG A 161 0.33 9.76 -8.33
N VAL A 162 -0.90 9.26 -8.23
CA VAL A 162 -1.28 7.89 -8.59
C VAL A 162 -2.46 7.93 -9.56
N GLN A 163 -2.44 7.06 -10.57
CA GLN A 163 -3.53 6.95 -11.54
C GLN A 163 -3.66 5.49 -12.01
N ALA A 164 -4.72 4.80 -11.63
CA ALA A 164 -5.01 3.48 -12.16
C ALA A 164 -5.69 3.58 -13.53
N GLN A 165 -5.24 2.81 -14.51
CA GLN A 165 -5.84 2.73 -15.85
C GLN A 165 -6.93 1.66 -15.96
N ARG A 166 -6.94 0.69 -15.03
CA ARG A 166 -7.90 -0.43 -15.02
C ARG A 166 -8.53 -0.55 -13.64
N ALA A 167 -9.81 -0.92 -13.60
CA ALA A 167 -10.47 -1.30 -12.36
C ALA A 167 -9.84 -2.60 -11.80
N GLY A 168 -9.78 -2.70 -10.47
CA GLY A 168 -9.20 -3.84 -9.80
C GLY A 168 -8.63 -3.51 -8.43
N THR A 169 -8.06 -4.51 -7.79
CA THR A 169 -7.39 -4.37 -6.49
C THR A 169 -5.89 -4.57 -6.68
N TYR A 170 -5.12 -3.59 -6.22
CA TYR A 170 -3.67 -3.55 -6.31
C TYR A 170 -3.07 -3.62 -4.92
N ARG A 171 -2.20 -4.60 -4.69
CA ARG A 171 -1.52 -4.77 -3.41
C ARG A 171 -0.44 -3.70 -3.24
N GLY A 172 -0.52 -2.97 -2.13
CA GLY A 172 0.52 -2.09 -1.64
C GLY A 172 1.16 -2.65 -0.37
N GLN A 173 2.36 -2.18 -0.06
CA GLN A 173 3.09 -2.60 1.14
C GLN A 173 4.05 -1.50 1.61
N CYS A 174 4.44 -1.57 2.86
CA CYS A 174 5.56 -0.77 3.36
C CYS A 174 6.86 -1.24 2.69
N ALA A 175 7.61 -0.31 2.13
CA ALA A 175 8.87 -0.56 1.41
C ALA A 175 10.08 0.10 2.10
N GLU A 176 9.95 0.48 3.38
CA GLU A 176 11.04 0.94 4.25
C GLU A 176 10.90 0.26 5.61
N TYR A 177 12.01 -0.28 6.13
CA TYR A 177 11.98 -1.03 7.38
C TYR A 177 11.45 -0.18 8.53
N CYS A 178 10.37 -0.63 9.15
CA CYS A 178 9.64 0.09 10.18
C CYS A 178 9.43 -0.73 11.47
N GLY A 179 10.22 -1.79 11.67
CA GLY A 179 10.21 -2.63 12.86
C GLY A 179 9.68 -4.05 12.62
N GLU A 180 9.29 -4.73 13.67
CA GLU A 180 9.02 -6.18 13.73
C GLU A 180 7.98 -6.66 12.70
N GLN A 181 6.92 -5.89 12.49
CA GLN A 181 5.84 -6.27 11.55
C GLN A 181 5.92 -5.55 10.20
N HIS A 182 7.11 -5.07 9.82
CA HIS A 182 7.32 -4.45 8.52
C HIS A 182 6.78 -5.28 7.34
N ALA A 183 7.07 -6.57 7.30
CA ALA A 183 6.61 -7.47 6.25
C ALA A 183 5.07 -7.70 6.23
N ARG A 184 4.39 -7.38 7.34
CA ARG A 184 2.94 -7.51 7.51
C ARG A 184 2.23 -6.15 7.57
N MET A 185 2.84 -5.11 6.99
CA MET A 185 2.25 -3.79 6.85
C MET A 185 1.88 -3.56 5.39
N ALA A 186 0.74 -4.10 5.00
CA ALA A 186 0.20 -4.00 3.65
C ALA A 186 -1.10 -3.19 3.60
N LEU A 187 -1.49 -2.81 2.38
CA LEU A 187 -2.77 -2.18 2.07
C LEU A 187 -3.28 -2.67 0.73
N ASP A 188 -4.58 -2.54 0.51
CA ASP A 188 -5.18 -2.73 -0.79
C ASP A 188 -5.55 -1.37 -1.41
N VAL A 189 -5.16 -1.14 -2.66
CA VAL A 189 -5.64 -0.01 -3.46
C VAL A 189 -6.72 -0.53 -4.40
N VAL A 190 -7.96 -0.08 -4.18
CA VAL A 190 -9.13 -0.50 -4.97
C VAL A 190 -9.47 0.57 -5.98
N ALA A 191 -9.20 0.32 -7.25
CA ALA A 191 -9.58 1.21 -8.34
C ALA A 191 -10.97 0.86 -8.86
N ARG A 192 -11.89 1.83 -8.83
CA ARG A 192 -13.29 1.69 -9.23
C ARG A 192 -13.62 2.57 -10.44
N PRO A 193 -14.61 2.20 -11.25
CA PRO A 193 -15.20 3.15 -12.19
C PRO A 193 -15.59 4.45 -11.48
N PRO A 194 -15.46 5.63 -12.10
CA PRO A 194 -15.66 6.92 -11.42
C PRO A 194 -16.99 7.05 -10.69
N ALA A 195 -18.11 6.63 -11.30
CA ALA A 195 -19.42 6.70 -10.67
C ALA A 195 -19.55 5.78 -9.45
N GLU A 196 -18.95 4.59 -9.48
CA GLU A 196 -18.91 3.66 -8.35
C GLU A 196 -18.03 4.20 -7.22
N PHE A 197 -16.92 4.89 -7.57
CA PHE A 197 -16.08 5.54 -6.58
C PHE A 197 -16.83 6.68 -5.87
N ASP A 198 -17.52 7.53 -6.63
CA ASP A 198 -18.27 8.66 -6.06
C ASP A 198 -19.42 8.16 -5.15
N ALA A 199 -20.15 7.12 -5.55
CA ALA A 199 -21.17 6.48 -4.73
C ALA A 199 -20.60 5.82 -3.47
N TRP A 200 -19.45 5.13 -3.61
CA TRP A 200 -18.75 4.53 -2.48
C TRP A 200 -18.28 5.61 -1.48
N LEU A 201 -17.68 6.70 -1.96
CA LEU A 201 -17.21 7.78 -1.08
C LEU A 201 -18.36 8.44 -0.32
N ALA A 202 -19.49 8.68 -0.99
CA ALA A 202 -20.70 9.17 -0.35
C ALA A 202 -21.22 8.23 0.75
N ALA A 203 -21.21 6.91 0.48
CA ALA A 203 -21.61 5.92 1.48
C ALA A 203 -20.66 5.90 2.69
N GLN A 204 -19.36 6.11 2.49
CA GLN A 204 -18.39 6.20 3.58
C GLN A 204 -18.59 7.44 4.48
N ALA A 205 -19.33 8.45 4.06
CA ALA A 205 -19.68 9.60 4.89
C ALA A 205 -20.77 9.31 5.93
N TRP A 206 -21.53 8.24 5.77
CA TRP A 206 -22.62 7.87 6.68
C TRP A 206 -22.09 7.28 8.00
N PRO A 207 -22.82 7.47 9.12
CA PRO A 207 -22.49 6.79 10.37
C PRO A 207 -22.74 5.28 10.26
N ALA A 208 -22.20 4.52 11.20
CA ALA A 208 -22.48 3.11 11.36
C ALA A 208 -23.99 2.86 11.52
N ALA A 209 -24.51 1.86 10.83
CA ALA A 209 -25.90 1.47 10.97
C ALA A 209 -26.19 0.99 12.41
N PRO A 210 -27.38 1.28 12.98
CA PRO A 210 -27.75 0.74 14.27
C PRO A 210 -27.84 -0.79 14.22
N PRO A 211 -27.60 -1.49 15.36
CA PRO A 211 -27.70 -2.94 15.43
C PRO A 211 -29.05 -3.45 15.03
N ALA A 212 -29.14 -4.36 14.06
CA ALA A 212 -30.41 -4.88 13.52
C ALA A 212 -31.08 -5.91 14.43
N HIS A 213 -30.37 -6.54 15.36
CA HIS A 213 -30.91 -7.57 16.27
C HIS A 213 -30.09 -7.67 17.58
N ALA A 214 -30.61 -8.40 18.56
CA ALA A 214 -30.07 -8.46 19.91
C ALA A 214 -28.60 -8.89 20.01
N GLN A 215 -28.11 -9.82 19.16
CA GLN A 215 -26.70 -10.22 19.14
C GLN A 215 -25.80 -9.07 18.74
N LEU A 216 -26.16 -8.29 17.71
CA LEU A 216 -25.37 -7.14 17.29
C LEU A 216 -25.41 -6.02 18.34
N ALA A 217 -26.55 -5.80 18.98
CA ALA A 217 -26.69 -4.85 20.10
C ALA A 217 -25.78 -5.25 21.29
N ARG A 218 -25.74 -6.56 21.62
CA ARG A 218 -24.77 -7.09 22.61
C ARG A 218 -23.33 -6.81 22.19
N GLY A 219 -22.97 -7.04 20.92
CA GLY A 219 -21.62 -6.77 20.40
C GLY A 219 -21.22 -5.30 20.54
N GLN A 220 -22.13 -4.37 20.21
CA GLN A 220 -21.93 -2.94 20.43
C GLN A 220 -21.76 -2.60 21.93
N ALA A 221 -22.57 -3.18 22.79
CA ALA A 221 -22.44 -2.98 24.24
C ALA A 221 -21.11 -3.48 24.78
N VAL A 222 -20.64 -4.65 24.32
CA VAL A 222 -19.31 -5.20 24.65
C VAL A 222 -18.20 -4.27 24.17
N PHE A 223 -18.29 -3.70 22.96
CA PHE A 223 -17.31 -2.73 22.43
C PHE A 223 -17.15 -1.52 23.38
N LEU A 224 -18.26 -0.98 23.88
CA LEU A 224 -18.24 0.15 24.81
C LEU A 224 -17.76 -0.26 26.21
N ALA A 225 -18.23 -1.40 26.73
CA ALA A 225 -17.84 -1.90 28.04
C ALA A 225 -16.35 -2.24 28.13
N GLN A 226 -15.76 -2.78 27.06
CA GLN A 226 -14.33 -3.07 26.95
C GLN A 226 -13.49 -1.85 26.61
N ARG A 227 -14.10 -0.66 26.53
CA ARG A 227 -13.44 0.63 26.24
C ARG A 227 -12.64 0.64 24.94
N CYS A 228 -13.08 -0.12 23.92
CA CYS A 228 -12.43 -0.16 22.62
C CYS A 228 -12.36 1.23 21.95
N GLN A 229 -13.36 2.10 22.28
CA GLN A 229 -13.42 3.50 21.84
C GLN A 229 -12.27 4.37 22.39
N ALA A 230 -11.48 3.91 23.35
CA ALA A 230 -10.27 4.63 23.77
C ALA A 230 -9.23 4.73 22.66
N CYS A 231 -9.24 3.80 21.70
CA CYS A 231 -8.33 3.76 20.57
C CYS A 231 -9.02 3.82 19.21
N HIS A 232 -10.27 3.36 19.11
CA HIS A 232 -11.01 3.22 17.86
C HIS A 232 -12.23 4.14 17.81
N ALA A 233 -12.43 4.78 16.67
CA ALA A 233 -13.66 5.52 16.40
C ALA A 233 -14.65 4.62 15.63
N VAL A 234 -15.95 4.77 15.95
CA VAL A 234 -17.07 4.28 15.16
C VAL A 234 -18.09 5.41 15.10
N ARG A 235 -18.24 6.05 13.96
CA ARG A 235 -19.11 7.20 13.76
C ARG A 235 -20.58 6.82 14.02
N GLY A 236 -21.27 7.63 14.83
CA GLY A 236 -22.62 7.34 15.29
C GLY A 236 -22.70 6.49 16.56
N VAL A 237 -21.58 5.93 17.03
CA VAL A 237 -21.50 5.10 18.26
C VAL A 237 -20.55 5.71 19.29
N THR A 238 -19.41 6.22 18.85
CA THR A 238 -18.41 6.85 19.73
C THR A 238 -18.47 8.38 19.62
N PRO A 239 -18.00 9.13 20.63
CA PRO A 239 -17.79 10.57 20.47
C PRO A 239 -16.93 10.91 19.27
N GLU A 240 -17.22 12.02 18.60
CA GLU A 240 -16.37 12.50 17.50
C GLU A 240 -14.99 12.87 18.04
N VAL A 241 -13.96 12.16 17.58
CA VAL A 241 -12.57 12.47 17.88
C VAL A 241 -12.00 13.25 16.71
N ARG A 242 -11.60 14.50 16.95
CA ARG A 242 -10.84 15.28 15.97
C ARG A 242 -9.36 14.95 16.11
N GLY A 243 -8.75 14.50 15.02
CA GLY A 243 -7.32 14.19 14.97
C GLY A 243 -6.99 12.71 14.83
N ALA A 244 -5.74 12.34 15.12
CA ALA A 244 -5.26 10.97 15.01
C ALA A 244 -5.80 10.10 16.15
N THR A 245 -6.45 9.00 15.82
CA THR A 245 -6.78 7.93 16.77
C THR A 245 -5.58 7.00 16.93
N LEU A 246 -5.45 6.35 18.10
CA LEU A 246 -4.36 5.38 18.35
C LEU A 246 -4.53 4.11 17.51
N GLY A 247 -5.75 3.80 17.10
CA GLY A 247 -6.09 2.66 16.25
C GLY A 247 -6.97 3.08 15.07
N PRO A 248 -7.21 2.16 14.11
CA PRO A 248 -8.06 2.40 12.95
C PRO A 248 -9.48 2.86 13.30
N ASP A 249 -10.05 3.78 12.50
CA ASP A 249 -11.50 3.99 12.47
C ASP A 249 -12.19 2.69 12.03
N LEU A 250 -13.23 2.27 12.73
CA LEU A 250 -13.94 1.01 12.51
C LEU A 250 -15.35 1.20 11.95
N THR A 251 -15.76 2.43 11.61
CA THR A 251 -17.13 2.77 11.17
C THR A 251 -17.66 1.82 10.08
N HIS A 252 -16.79 1.46 9.13
CA HIS A 252 -17.13 0.56 8.01
C HIS A 252 -16.14 -0.62 7.92
N VAL A 253 -15.68 -1.15 9.06
CA VAL A 253 -14.68 -2.23 9.08
C VAL A 253 -15.16 -3.49 8.39
N GLY A 254 -16.46 -3.81 8.50
CA GLY A 254 -17.04 -4.99 7.87
C GLY A 254 -17.10 -4.94 6.34
N SER A 255 -16.93 -3.76 5.73
CA SER A 255 -16.82 -3.62 4.27
C SER A 255 -15.40 -3.80 3.73
N ARG A 256 -14.39 -3.81 4.60
CA ARG A 256 -12.98 -3.98 4.20
C ARG A 256 -12.70 -5.40 3.75
N ARG A 257 -11.80 -5.56 2.81
CA ARG A 257 -11.36 -6.87 2.31
C ARG A 257 -10.56 -7.63 3.38
N THR A 258 -9.73 -6.88 4.13
CA THR A 258 -8.80 -7.43 5.11
C THR A 258 -8.75 -6.60 6.38
N ILE A 259 -8.36 -7.24 7.48
CA ILE A 259 -8.00 -6.62 8.75
C ILE A 259 -6.51 -6.82 9.05
N ALA A 260 -6.03 -6.20 10.14
CA ALA A 260 -4.63 -6.28 10.59
C ALA A 260 -3.61 -5.92 9.49
N ALA A 261 -3.92 -4.90 8.66
CA ALA A 261 -3.08 -4.42 7.54
C ALA A 261 -2.76 -5.52 6.52
N GLY A 262 -3.80 -6.19 6.01
CA GLY A 262 -3.69 -7.20 4.96
C GLY A 262 -3.24 -8.58 5.44
N THR A 263 -3.29 -8.83 6.75
CA THR A 263 -2.87 -10.10 7.36
C THR A 263 -4.00 -11.14 7.37
N LEU A 264 -5.24 -10.72 7.67
CA LEU A 264 -6.39 -11.61 7.80
C LEU A 264 -7.55 -11.13 6.90
N PRO A 265 -8.37 -12.03 6.35
CA PRO A 265 -9.60 -11.65 5.65
C PRO A 265 -10.63 -11.10 6.63
N THR A 266 -11.56 -10.25 6.14
CA THR A 266 -12.62 -9.69 7.00
C THR A 266 -13.82 -10.60 7.02
N HIS A 267 -13.99 -11.33 8.12
CA HIS A 267 -15.19 -12.09 8.48
C HIS A 267 -15.20 -12.34 10.00
N ALA A 268 -16.37 -12.69 10.57
CA ALA A 268 -16.56 -12.80 12.01
C ALA A 268 -15.52 -13.70 12.71
N ALA A 269 -15.16 -14.84 12.12
CA ALA A 269 -14.18 -15.75 12.73
C ALA A 269 -12.77 -15.14 12.79
N ALA A 270 -12.33 -14.46 11.73
CA ALA A 270 -11.02 -13.79 11.71
C ALA A 270 -11.00 -12.58 12.66
N LEU A 271 -12.11 -11.82 12.73
CA LEU A 271 -12.29 -10.75 13.72
C LEU A 271 -12.21 -11.29 15.14
N ALA A 272 -12.91 -12.39 15.44
CA ALA A 272 -12.85 -13.02 16.77
C ALA A 272 -11.43 -13.47 17.12
N GLY A 273 -10.72 -14.13 16.21
CA GLY A 273 -9.32 -14.53 16.42
C GLY A 273 -8.39 -13.33 16.66
N TRP A 274 -8.54 -12.26 15.86
CA TRP A 274 -7.77 -11.02 16.04
C TRP A 274 -8.07 -10.34 17.38
N LEU A 275 -9.34 -10.26 17.80
CA LEU A 275 -9.74 -9.68 19.07
C LEU A 275 -9.22 -10.50 20.26
N ALA A 276 -9.30 -11.83 20.18
CA ALA A 276 -8.85 -12.70 21.24
C ALA A 276 -7.35 -12.58 21.52
N ASP A 277 -6.52 -12.61 20.48
CA ASP A 277 -5.07 -12.47 20.62
C ASP A 277 -4.41 -11.85 19.37
N PRO A 278 -4.30 -10.52 19.31
CA PRO A 278 -3.59 -9.84 18.24
C PRO A 278 -2.12 -10.26 18.12
N GLN A 279 -1.49 -10.63 19.25
CA GLN A 279 -0.07 -11.01 19.28
C GLN A 279 0.20 -12.34 18.57
N ALA A 280 -0.75 -13.28 18.61
CA ALA A 280 -0.64 -14.53 17.85
C ALA A 280 -0.59 -14.32 16.33
N HIS A 281 -1.22 -13.26 15.83
CA HIS A 281 -1.28 -12.94 14.40
C HIS A 281 -0.22 -11.92 13.98
N LYS A 282 0.07 -10.96 14.86
CA LYS A 282 0.93 -9.80 14.57
C LYS A 282 1.69 -9.40 15.83
N PRO A 283 2.74 -10.15 16.23
CA PRO A 283 3.56 -9.85 17.40
C PRO A 283 4.02 -8.39 17.44
N GLY A 284 4.01 -7.78 18.63
CA GLY A 284 4.35 -6.37 18.80
C GLY A 284 3.25 -5.37 18.44
N ALA A 285 2.08 -5.82 17.94
CA ALA A 285 0.95 -4.92 17.70
C ALA A 285 0.50 -4.24 19.00
N ARG A 286 0.20 -2.92 18.92
CA ARG A 286 -0.20 -2.14 20.11
C ARG A 286 -1.60 -2.46 20.63
N MET A 287 -2.42 -3.16 19.85
CA MET A 287 -3.75 -3.58 20.26
C MET A 287 -3.65 -4.66 21.34
N PRO A 288 -4.26 -4.47 22.53
CA PRO A 288 -4.26 -5.49 23.58
C PRO A 288 -5.19 -6.66 23.22
N ALA A 289 -4.90 -7.84 23.76
CA ALA A 289 -5.78 -9.00 23.67
C ALA A 289 -6.99 -8.84 24.58
N THR A 290 -8.17 -9.33 24.14
CA THR A 290 -9.41 -9.32 24.94
C THR A 290 -9.63 -10.66 25.64
N ARG A 291 -8.60 -11.18 26.32
CA ARG A 291 -8.60 -12.52 26.95
C ARG A 291 -9.66 -12.71 28.06
N ALA A 292 -10.19 -11.59 28.59
CA ALA A 292 -11.21 -11.64 29.66
C ALA A 292 -12.65 -11.80 29.12
N LEU A 293 -12.87 -11.74 27.80
CA LEU A 293 -14.20 -11.94 27.22
C LEU A 293 -14.57 -13.40 27.19
N ASP A 294 -15.82 -13.70 27.57
CA ASP A 294 -16.39 -15.01 27.32
C ASP A 294 -16.61 -15.25 25.81
N GLY A 295 -16.77 -16.50 25.43
CA GLY A 295 -16.93 -16.85 24.01
C GLY A 295 -18.21 -16.29 23.37
N ALA A 296 -19.26 -15.99 24.15
CA ALA A 296 -20.51 -15.43 23.63
C ALA A 296 -20.33 -13.93 23.34
N ASP A 297 -19.68 -13.19 24.22
CA ASP A 297 -19.35 -11.78 24.05
C ASP A 297 -18.35 -11.56 22.91
N LEU A 298 -17.33 -12.41 22.81
CA LEU A 298 -16.36 -12.35 21.73
C LEU A 298 -17.03 -12.55 20.36
N ARG A 299 -17.94 -13.54 20.24
CA ARG A 299 -18.71 -13.77 19.01
C ARG A 299 -19.67 -12.63 18.70
N ALA A 300 -20.34 -12.07 19.70
CA ALA A 300 -21.25 -10.95 19.52
C ALA A 300 -20.49 -9.70 19.05
N LEU A 301 -19.35 -9.39 19.65
CA LEU A 301 -18.46 -8.28 19.25
C LEU A 301 -17.97 -8.45 17.81
N ALA A 302 -17.46 -9.64 17.46
CA ALA A 302 -16.97 -9.92 16.10
C ALA A 302 -18.11 -9.82 15.06
N ALA A 303 -19.29 -10.33 15.34
CA ALA A 303 -20.45 -10.23 14.47
C ALA A 303 -20.90 -8.77 14.29
N TRP A 304 -20.90 -7.97 15.36
CA TRP A 304 -21.22 -6.55 15.25
C TRP A 304 -20.19 -5.82 14.38
N LEU A 305 -18.88 -6.02 14.59
CA LEU A 305 -17.84 -5.41 13.76
C LEU A 305 -17.96 -5.82 12.28
N GLU A 306 -18.29 -7.08 11.99
CA GLU A 306 -18.53 -7.54 10.62
C GLU A 306 -19.76 -6.87 9.99
N SER A 307 -20.75 -6.51 10.78
CA SER A 307 -21.97 -5.84 10.32
C SER A 307 -21.78 -4.36 9.96
N LEU A 308 -20.68 -3.75 10.38
CA LEU A 308 -20.34 -2.36 10.09
C LEU A 308 -19.88 -2.20 8.62
N LYS A 309 -20.84 -2.02 7.72
CA LYS A 309 -20.64 -1.93 6.27
C LYS A 309 -20.98 -0.56 5.73
#